data_cc44c20f6ca23401227f8c8a57b641e2
#
_entry.id   cc44c20f6ca23401227f8c8a57b641e2
#
_cell.length_a   1.000
_cell.length_b   1.000
_cell.length_c   1.000
_cell.angle_alpha   90.00
_cell.angle_beta   90.00
_cell.angle_gamma   90.00
#
_symmetry.space_group_name_H-M   'P 1'
#
loop_
_entity.id
_entity.type
_entity.pdbx_description
1 polymer ?
#
loop_
_entity_poly.entity_id
_entity_poly.type
_entity_poly.pdbx_seq_one_letter_code
_entity_poly.pdbx_strand_id
1 'polypeptide(L)'
;MAEFTLDVPGIEKDVEKSLEEEKSSLPNEQIKEQADENAIAIFETDLDNVAERESITKPLEEFGLPAINRSAQKNSLLSTRFKDISKGGSESENIGNKLNELNRQVKSLDPSGINFVDEGILGKLVNPVKRYFEKYEKAEAVIANIIDSLDQSSKVLQNDNTTLLSEEDYLRQLTKKLMSDIELGKQMDASIEAQIRNAEIQGVEQAKIDYVKEEILFPLRQRIMDMQQMIVVNQQGIVSLNVVRRNNKELIRGINRAETVTVTALRT
;
A
#
# COMPACT_ATOMS: atom_id res chain seq x y z
N MET A 1 -7.04 23.16 -23.59
CA MET A 1 -6.07 23.00 -22.50
C MET A 1 -6.49 21.77 -21.74
N ALA A 2 -5.65 20.76 -21.67
CA ALA A 2 -5.95 19.56 -20.88
C ALA A 2 -5.85 19.95 -19.40
N GLU A 3 -6.95 19.76 -18.67
CA GLU A 3 -7.02 19.99 -17.24
C GLU A 3 -6.17 18.93 -16.53
N PHE A 4 -5.18 19.39 -15.78
CA PHE A 4 -4.32 18.49 -14.99
C PHE A 4 -5.15 18.01 -13.80
N THR A 5 -5.68 16.78 -13.88
CA THR A 5 -6.36 16.13 -12.77
C THR A 5 -5.44 15.08 -12.16
N LEU A 6 -5.22 15.18 -10.85
CA LEU A 6 -4.54 14.16 -10.02
C LEU A 6 -5.47 13.00 -9.63
N ASP A 7 -6.67 12.95 -10.19
CA ASP A 7 -7.60 11.85 -10.00
C ASP A 7 -7.11 10.62 -10.78
N VAL A 8 -6.74 9.58 -10.04
CA VAL A 8 -6.48 8.26 -10.62
C VAL A 8 -7.80 7.51 -10.72
N PRO A 9 -8.39 7.37 -11.93
CA PRO A 9 -9.71 6.74 -12.08
C PRO A 9 -9.66 5.28 -11.55
N GLY A 10 -10.57 4.93 -10.65
CA GLY A 10 -10.75 3.58 -10.14
C GLY A 10 -10.24 3.33 -8.72
N ILE A 11 -9.49 4.25 -8.10
CA ILE A 11 -8.99 4.09 -6.72
C ILE A 11 -10.14 4.00 -5.72
N GLU A 12 -11.16 4.85 -5.85
CA GLU A 12 -12.34 4.86 -4.97
C GLU A 12 -13.10 3.53 -5.03
N LYS A 13 -13.30 2.97 -6.23
CA LYS A 13 -13.96 1.67 -6.41
C LYS A 13 -13.16 0.51 -5.83
N ASP A 14 -11.83 0.55 -5.94
CA ASP A 14 -10.95 -0.48 -5.36
C ASP A 14 -10.98 -0.40 -3.82
N VAL A 15 -11.10 0.79 -3.23
CA VAL A 15 -11.26 1.00 -1.78
C VAL A 15 -12.62 0.51 -1.30
N GLU A 16 -13.71 0.89 -1.97
CA GLU A 16 -15.08 0.45 -1.62
C GLU A 16 -15.20 -1.06 -1.68
N LYS A 17 -14.72 -1.70 -2.75
CA LYS A 17 -14.73 -3.16 -2.89
C LYS A 17 -13.92 -3.85 -1.78
N SER A 18 -12.76 -3.32 -1.41
CA SER A 18 -11.93 -3.84 -0.33
C SER A 18 -12.65 -3.75 1.04
N LEU A 19 -13.36 -2.63 1.29
CA LEU A 19 -14.16 -2.45 2.50
C LEU A 19 -15.36 -3.40 2.56
N GLU A 20 -16.03 -3.66 1.43
CA GLU A 20 -17.14 -4.61 1.36
C GLU A 20 -16.70 -6.05 1.62
N GLU A 21 -15.57 -6.48 1.05
CA GLU A 21 -14.99 -7.81 1.27
C GLU A 21 -14.62 -8.03 2.75
N GLU A 22 -14.25 -6.98 3.48
CA GLU A 22 -13.88 -7.05 4.88
C GLU A 22 -15.07 -7.02 5.84
N LYS A 23 -16.19 -6.37 5.48
CA LYS A 23 -17.42 -6.32 6.31
C LYS A 23 -18.10 -7.66 6.53
N SER A 24 -17.88 -8.63 5.66
CA SER A 24 -18.62 -9.90 5.66
C SER A 24 -18.22 -10.92 6.74
N SER A 25 -17.28 -10.62 7.63
CA SER A 25 -16.65 -11.60 8.52
C SER A 25 -16.88 -11.41 10.04
N LEU A 26 -17.76 -10.51 10.48
CA LEU A 26 -17.92 -10.18 11.90
C LEU A 26 -19.11 -10.90 12.57
N PRO A 27 -18.92 -11.64 13.69
CA PRO A 27 -20.01 -12.25 14.46
C PRO A 27 -20.72 -11.16 15.27
N ASN A 28 -21.95 -10.81 14.90
CA ASN A 28 -22.69 -9.66 15.42
C ASN A 28 -23.28 -9.87 16.82
N GLU A 29 -23.62 -11.09 17.24
CA GLU A 29 -24.27 -11.36 18.52
C GLU A 29 -23.33 -11.20 19.73
N GLN A 30 -22.11 -11.70 19.64
CA GLN A 30 -21.13 -11.61 20.73
C GLN A 30 -20.69 -10.15 21.00
N ILE A 31 -20.57 -9.35 19.95
CA ILE A 31 -20.21 -7.93 20.06
C ILE A 31 -21.32 -7.15 20.78
N LYS A 32 -22.58 -7.48 20.46
CA LYS A 32 -23.73 -6.84 21.10
C LYS A 32 -23.83 -7.20 22.58
N GLU A 33 -23.70 -8.49 22.93
CA GLU A 33 -23.70 -8.96 24.33
C GLU A 33 -22.62 -8.24 25.15
N GLN A 34 -21.39 -8.17 24.65
CA GLN A 34 -20.30 -7.46 25.31
C GLN A 34 -20.57 -5.94 25.45
N ALA A 35 -21.19 -5.33 24.44
CA ALA A 35 -21.56 -3.90 24.50
C ALA A 35 -22.62 -3.62 25.57
N ASP A 36 -23.63 -4.49 25.69
CA ASP A 36 -24.69 -4.39 26.69
C ASP A 36 -24.12 -4.59 28.10
N GLU A 37 -23.23 -5.58 28.31
CA GLU A 37 -22.54 -5.79 29.60
C GLU A 37 -21.69 -4.58 29.99
N ASN A 38 -20.91 -4.03 29.06
CA ASN A 38 -20.10 -2.84 29.30
C ASN A 38 -20.97 -1.64 29.65
N ALA A 39 -22.10 -1.43 28.99
CA ALA A 39 -23.01 -0.34 29.27
C ALA A 39 -23.62 -0.46 30.69
N ILE A 40 -23.98 -1.67 31.13
CA ILE A 40 -24.48 -1.94 32.47
C ILE A 40 -23.39 -1.61 33.51
N ALA A 41 -22.16 -2.11 33.31
CA ALA A 41 -21.04 -1.89 34.21
C ALA A 41 -20.73 -0.39 34.40
N ILE A 42 -20.82 0.41 33.32
CA ILE A 42 -20.67 1.89 33.41
C ILE A 42 -21.71 2.53 34.37
N PHE A 43 -22.97 2.09 34.27
CA PHE A 43 -24.02 2.64 35.12
C PHE A 43 -24.01 2.11 36.55
N GLU A 44 -23.40 0.93 36.80
CA GLU A 44 -23.24 0.38 38.16
C GLU A 44 -22.04 1.01 38.91
N THR A 45 -21.13 1.68 38.21
CA THR A 45 -19.91 2.28 38.78
C THR A 45 -20.25 3.37 39.82
N ASP A 46 -19.57 3.31 40.96
CA ASP A 46 -19.60 4.37 41.94
C ASP A 46 -18.72 5.55 41.52
N LEU A 47 -19.37 6.69 41.23
CA LEU A 47 -18.68 7.90 40.78
C LEU A 47 -17.87 8.60 41.86
N ASP A 48 -18.12 8.34 43.12
CA ASP A 48 -17.37 8.90 44.26
C ASP A 48 -16.05 8.12 44.45
N ASN A 49 -15.96 6.91 43.90
CA ASN A 49 -14.77 6.09 43.94
C ASN A 49 -13.86 6.34 42.74
N VAL A 50 -12.74 7.03 42.95
CA VAL A 50 -11.75 7.36 41.90
C VAL A 50 -11.22 6.12 41.19
N ALA A 51 -10.93 5.03 41.92
CA ALA A 51 -10.39 3.80 41.32
C ALA A 51 -11.42 3.12 40.41
N GLU A 52 -12.69 3.13 40.74
CA GLU A 52 -13.76 2.60 39.90
C GLU A 52 -13.95 3.45 38.64
N ARG A 53 -13.92 4.77 38.74
CA ARG A 53 -13.96 5.66 37.58
C ARG A 53 -12.80 5.39 36.62
N GLU A 54 -11.57 5.32 37.14
CA GLU A 54 -10.38 5.02 36.33
C GLU A 54 -10.45 3.64 35.67
N SER A 55 -11.07 2.66 36.30
CA SER A 55 -11.24 1.32 35.73
C SER A 55 -12.09 1.31 34.44
N ILE A 56 -12.92 2.31 34.21
CA ILE A 56 -13.74 2.49 33.00
C ILE A 56 -13.14 3.50 32.06
N THR A 57 -12.70 4.66 32.53
CA THR A 57 -12.19 5.73 31.66
C THR A 57 -10.89 5.33 30.97
N LYS A 58 -9.97 4.65 31.64
CA LYS A 58 -8.68 4.27 31.08
C LYS A 58 -8.80 3.25 29.92
N PRO A 59 -9.55 2.13 30.05
CA PRO A 59 -9.79 1.26 28.90
C PRO A 59 -10.47 1.97 27.72
N LEU A 60 -11.35 2.94 28.00
CA LEU A 60 -12.02 3.73 26.98
C LEU A 60 -11.04 4.67 26.25
N GLU A 61 -10.16 5.34 26.97
CA GLU A 61 -9.10 6.17 26.40
C GLU A 61 -8.14 5.35 25.53
N GLU A 62 -7.86 4.11 25.93
CA GLU A 62 -6.97 3.19 25.21
C GLU A 62 -7.69 2.43 24.07
N PHE A 63 -9.02 2.54 23.97
CA PHE A 63 -9.83 1.80 23.00
C PHE A 63 -9.42 2.10 21.55
N GLY A 64 -9.04 1.06 20.80
CA GLY A 64 -8.59 1.17 19.43
C GLY A 64 -7.16 1.72 19.24
N LEU A 65 -6.55 2.36 20.26
CA LEU A 65 -5.22 2.97 20.15
C LEU A 65 -4.12 2.03 19.67
N PRO A 66 -4.01 0.77 20.12
CA PRO A 66 -2.97 -0.12 19.64
C PRO A 66 -3.04 -0.35 18.13
N ALA A 67 -4.23 -0.51 17.57
CA ALA A 67 -4.43 -0.69 16.13
C ALA A 67 -4.18 0.61 15.37
N ILE A 68 -4.64 1.76 15.88
CA ILE A 68 -4.37 3.09 15.32
C ILE A 68 -2.87 3.36 15.24
N ASN A 69 -2.14 3.18 16.34
CA ASN A 69 -0.70 3.46 16.41
C ASN A 69 0.10 2.56 15.47
N ARG A 70 -0.21 1.26 15.39
CA ARG A 70 0.42 0.34 14.44
C ARG A 70 0.12 0.71 12.99
N SER A 71 -1.12 1.10 12.69
CA SER A 71 -1.52 1.58 11.37
C SER A 71 -0.79 2.87 10.98
N ALA A 72 -0.72 3.85 11.89
CA ALA A 72 -0.03 5.11 11.66
C ALA A 72 1.47 4.90 11.41
N GLN A 73 2.13 4.07 12.23
CA GLN A 73 3.53 3.72 12.07
C GLN A 73 3.77 3.06 10.70
N LYS A 74 2.94 2.09 10.32
CA LYS A 74 3.07 1.37 9.06
C LYS A 74 2.89 2.30 7.85
N ASN A 75 1.85 3.10 7.84
CA ASN A 75 1.60 4.06 6.75
C ASN A 75 2.69 5.13 6.65
N SER A 76 3.28 5.56 7.77
CA SER A 76 4.43 6.48 7.78
C SER A 76 5.65 5.86 7.09
N LEU A 77 5.98 4.60 7.39
CA LEU A 77 7.07 3.87 6.73
C LEU A 77 6.82 3.72 5.22
N LEU A 78 5.59 3.37 4.82
CA LEU A 78 5.20 3.27 3.41
C LEU A 78 5.31 4.62 2.70
N SER A 79 4.86 5.72 3.33
CA SER A 79 4.97 7.06 2.76
C SER A 79 6.43 7.46 2.51
N THR A 80 7.34 7.13 3.43
CA THR A 80 8.78 7.39 3.25
C THR A 80 9.32 6.60 2.08
N ARG A 81 9.01 5.29 1.98
CA ARG A 81 9.42 4.43 0.88
C ARG A 81 8.90 4.94 -0.48
N PHE A 82 7.64 5.37 -0.56
CA PHE A 82 7.08 5.91 -1.80
C PHE A 82 7.74 7.24 -2.21
N LYS A 83 8.08 8.10 -1.25
CA LYS A 83 8.84 9.34 -1.52
C LYS A 83 10.24 9.05 -2.08
N ASP A 84 10.90 8.02 -1.58
CA ASP A 84 12.23 7.64 -2.06
C ASP A 84 12.15 7.07 -3.48
N ILE A 85 11.13 6.27 -3.80
CA ILE A 85 10.85 5.80 -5.16
C ILE A 85 10.57 6.96 -6.12
N SER A 86 9.89 8.02 -5.67
CA SER A 86 9.48 9.15 -6.52
C SER A 86 10.58 10.18 -6.78
N LYS A 87 11.64 10.22 -5.97
CA LYS A 87 12.71 11.24 -6.06
C LYS A 87 13.75 11.00 -7.15
N GLY A 88 13.65 9.94 -7.93
CA GLY A 88 14.65 9.55 -8.91
C GLY A 88 15.79 8.70 -8.32
N GLY A 89 16.49 7.92 -9.15
CA GLY A 89 17.47 6.93 -8.69
C GLY A 89 16.82 5.62 -8.23
N SER A 90 15.50 5.47 -8.46
CA SER A 90 14.79 4.24 -8.18
C SER A 90 15.24 3.12 -9.13
N GLU A 91 15.08 1.86 -8.69
CA GLU A 91 15.32 0.68 -9.54
C GLU A 91 14.55 0.77 -10.87
N SER A 92 13.36 1.38 -10.88
CA SER A 92 12.56 1.63 -12.08
C SER A 92 13.26 2.53 -13.10
N GLU A 93 13.91 3.60 -12.66
CA GLU A 93 14.66 4.51 -13.55
C GLU A 93 15.93 3.82 -14.08
N ASN A 94 16.63 3.09 -13.23
CA ASN A 94 17.81 2.30 -13.61
C ASN A 94 17.44 1.26 -14.70
N ILE A 95 16.33 0.55 -14.51
CA ILE A 95 15.79 -0.39 -15.52
C ILE A 95 15.46 0.33 -16.83
N GLY A 96 14.77 1.48 -16.75
CA GLY A 96 14.47 2.30 -17.95
C GLY A 96 15.70 2.69 -18.73
N ASN A 97 16.75 3.13 -18.06
CA ASN A 97 18.03 3.50 -18.67
C ASN A 97 18.72 2.29 -19.32
N LYS A 98 18.73 1.12 -18.65
CA LYS A 98 19.30 -0.12 -19.19
C LYS A 98 18.53 -0.61 -20.41
N LEU A 99 17.20 -0.55 -20.40
CA LEU A 99 16.36 -0.93 -21.56
C LEU A 99 16.61 -0.01 -22.76
N ASN A 100 16.78 1.30 -22.53
CA ASN A 100 17.14 2.25 -23.57
C ASN A 100 18.54 1.99 -24.13
N GLU A 101 19.50 1.69 -23.26
CA GLU A 101 20.86 1.33 -23.68
C GLU A 101 20.88 0.04 -24.49
N LEU A 102 20.15 -1.01 -24.03
CA LEU A 102 19.98 -2.27 -24.76
C LEU A 102 19.44 -2.03 -26.17
N ASN A 103 18.36 -1.26 -26.29
CA ASN A 103 17.75 -0.93 -27.59
C ASN A 103 18.73 -0.16 -28.49
N ARG A 104 19.54 0.74 -27.95
CA ARG A 104 20.57 1.46 -28.69
C ARG A 104 21.67 0.53 -29.18
N GLN A 105 22.14 -0.40 -28.35
CA GLN A 105 23.17 -1.36 -28.72
C GLN A 105 22.67 -2.30 -29.83
N VAL A 106 21.46 -2.87 -29.69
CA VAL A 106 20.84 -3.73 -30.71
C VAL A 106 20.67 -3.00 -32.05
N LYS A 107 20.13 -1.77 -32.03
CA LYS A 107 20.00 -0.94 -33.25
C LYS A 107 21.33 -0.64 -33.91
N SER A 108 22.41 -0.51 -33.13
CA SER A 108 23.74 -0.25 -33.67
C SER A 108 24.33 -1.44 -34.50
N LEU A 109 23.74 -2.63 -34.31
CA LEU A 109 24.13 -3.89 -35.01
C LEU A 109 23.29 -4.14 -36.27
N ASP A 110 22.30 -3.28 -36.57
CA ASP A 110 21.50 -3.41 -37.78
C ASP A 110 22.40 -3.31 -39.02
N PRO A 111 22.54 -4.38 -39.84
CA PRO A 111 23.40 -4.38 -41.02
C PRO A 111 22.83 -3.56 -42.17
N SER A 112 21.54 -3.20 -42.15
CA SER A 112 20.87 -2.51 -43.28
C SER A 112 21.44 -1.12 -43.56
N GLY A 113 22.09 -0.49 -42.56
CA GLY A 113 22.77 0.81 -42.73
C GLY A 113 24.23 0.74 -43.12
N ILE A 114 24.79 -0.46 -43.37
CA ILE A 114 26.20 -0.65 -43.66
C ILE A 114 26.40 -0.96 -45.14
N ASN A 115 27.17 -0.12 -45.82
CA ASN A 115 27.59 -0.43 -47.20
C ASN A 115 28.79 -1.41 -47.18
N PHE A 116 28.52 -2.69 -47.46
CA PHE A 116 29.51 -3.74 -47.50
C PHE A 116 30.31 -3.74 -48.82
N VAL A 117 29.89 -2.96 -49.80
CA VAL A 117 30.55 -2.84 -51.12
C VAL A 117 31.26 -1.49 -51.14
N ASP A 118 32.54 -1.50 -50.84
CA ASP A 118 33.38 -0.31 -50.95
C ASP A 118 34.14 -0.37 -52.29
N GLU A 119 33.71 0.45 -53.26
CA GLU A 119 34.28 0.51 -54.63
C GLU A 119 35.52 1.42 -54.73
N GLY A 120 36.07 1.91 -53.58
CA GLY A 120 37.20 2.86 -53.57
C GLY A 120 38.58 2.22 -53.41
N ILE A 121 39.61 2.90 -53.86
CA ILE A 121 41.04 2.52 -53.73
C ILE A 121 41.46 2.37 -52.26
N LEU A 122 40.79 3.05 -51.35
CA LEU A 122 40.96 3.00 -49.88
C LEU A 122 40.28 1.80 -49.22
N GLY A 123 39.30 1.16 -49.87
CA GLY A 123 38.59 -0.04 -49.37
C GLY A 123 39.47 -1.30 -49.29
N LYS A 124 40.62 -1.32 -49.93
CA LYS A 124 41.61 -2.41 -49.82
C LYS A 124 42.37 -2.40 -48.48
N LEU A 125 42.40 -1.29 -47.76
CA LEU A 125 43.09 -1.16 -46.48
C LEU A 125 42.23 -1.44 -45.26
N VAL A 126 40.89 -1.34 -45.37
CA VAL A 126 39.97 -1.59 -44.28
C VAL A 126 38.84 -2.48 -44.76
N ASN A 127 38.83 -3.75 -44.34
CA ASN A 127 37.77 -4.70 -44.69
C ASN A 127 36.49 -4.33 -43.90
N PRO A 128 35.42 -3.79 -44.54
CA PRO A 128 34.19 -3.36 -43.87
C PRO A 128 33.50 -4.51 -43.15
N VAL A 129 33.63 -5.72 -43.65
CA VAL A 129 33.09 -6.95 -43.03
C VAL A 129 33.81 -7.22 -41.70
N LYS A 130 35.16 -7.17 -41.69
CA LYS A 130 35.94 -7.38 -40.48
C LYS A 130 35.61 -6.33 -39.41
N ARG A 131 35.48 -5.08 -39.81
CA ARG A 131 35.11 -3.97 -38.90
C ARG A 131 33.71 -4.16 -38.31
N TYR A 132 32.78 -4.70 -39.10
CA TYR A 132 31.44 -5.05 -38.63
C TYR A 132 31.49 -6.16 -37.57
N PHE A 133 32.23 -7.25 -37.83
CA PHE A 133 32.37 -8.34 -36.85
C PHE A 133 33.07 -7.91 -35.56
N GLU A 134 34.11 -7.10 -35.64
CA GLU A 134 34.75 -6.51 -34.41
C GLU A 134 33.79 -5.63 -33.60
N LYS A 135 32.92 -4.88 -34.29
CA LYS A 135 31.86 -4.11 -33.66
C LYS A 135 30.81 -5.03 -33.03
N TYR A 136 30.45 -6.11 -33.72
CA TYR A 136 29.47 -7.10 -33.25
C TYR A 136 29.96 -7.78 -31.94
N GLU A 137 31.19 -8.30 -31.95
CA GLU A 137 31.79 -8.95 -30.76
C GLU A 137 31.83 -7.99 -29.52
N LYS A 138 32.19 -6.72 -29.72
CA LYS A 138 32.19 -5.75 -28.65
C LYS A 138 30.78 -5.45 -28.15
N ALA A 139 29.81 -5.30 -29.04
CA ALA A 139 28.44 -5.02 -28.67
C ALA A 139 27.78 -6.23 -27.98
N GLU A 140 28.09 -7.45 -28.43
CA GLU A 140 27.60 -8.69 -27.81
C GLU A 140 27.99 -8.77 -26.35
N ALA A 141 29.25 -8.48 -25.98
CA ALA A 141 29.70 -8.47 -24.60
C ALA A 141 28.98 -7.39 -23.75
N VAL A 142 28.75 -6.20 -24.32
CA VAL A 142 28.01 -5.12 -23.64
C VAL A 142 26.54 -5.51 -23.44
N ILE A 143 25.91 -6.07 -24.46
CA ILE A 143 24.53 -6.54 -24.43
C ILE A 143 24.36 -7.64 -23.36
N ALA A 144 25.27 -8.62 -23.32
CA ALA A 144 25.23 -9.68 -22.30
C ALA A 144 25.29 -9.12 -20.88
N ASN A 145 26.16 -8.14 -20.62
CA ASN A 145 26.25 -7.48 -19.31
C ASN A 145 24.96 -6.69 -18.96
N ILE A 146 24.33 -6.03 -19.94
CA ILE A 146 23.07 -5.31 -19.73
C ILE A 146 21.95 -6.30 -19.39
N ILE A 147 21.85 -7.42 -20.14
CA ILE A 147 20.85 -8.46 -19.89
C ILE A 147 21.02 -9.07 -18.50
N ASP A 148 22.24 -9.45 -18.09
CA ASP A 148 22.50 -9.99 -16.76
C ASP A 148 22.09 -8.99 -15.65
N SER A 149 22.41 -7.72 -15.85
CA SER A 149 22.01 -6.64 -14.93
C SER A 149 20.49 -6.42 -14.90
N LEU A 150 19.77 -6.57 -16.01
CA LEU A 150 18.31 -6.51 -16.07
C LEU A 150 17.66 -7.71 -15.38
N ASP A 151 18.21 -8.92 -15.54
CA ASP A 151 17.74 -10.11 -14.84
C ASP A 151 17.90 -9.98 -13.32
N GLN A 152 19.03 -9.43 -12.85
CA GLN A 152 19.22 -9.10 -11.43
C GLN A 152 18.18 -8.09 -10.93
N SER A 153 17.94 -7.01 -11.69
CA SER A 153 16.89 -6.04 -11.37
C SER A 153 15.50 -6.66 -11.34
N SER A 154 15.20 -7.59 -12.26
CA SER A 154 13.93 -8.34 -12.28
C SER A 154 13.74 -9.16 -10.99
N LYS A 155 14.79 -9.84 -10.52
CA LYS A 155 14.76 -10.58 -9.24
C LYS A 155 14.54 -9.68 -8.05
N VAL A 156 15.17 -8.50 -8.02
CA VAL A 156 14.93 -7.48 -6.97
C VAL A 156 13.46 -7.06 -6.95
N LEU A 157 12.87 -6.73 -8.11
CA LEU A 157 11.46 -6.36 -8.21
C LEU A 157 10.51 -7.49 -7.80
N GLN A 158 10.84 -8.76 -8.09
CA GLN A 158 10.06 -9.92 -7.65
C GLN A 158 10.06 -10.06 -6.13
N ASN A 159 11.23 -9.93 -5.49
CA ASN A 159 11.37 -9.96 -4.04
C ASN A 159 10.65 -8.78 -3.38
N ASP A 160 10.76 -7.59 -3.98
CA ASP A 160 10.03 -6.40 -3.53
C ASP A 160 8.51 -6.62 -3.57
N ASN A 161 7.98 -7.19 -4.64
CA ASN A 161 6.56 -7.53 -4.76
C ASN A 161 6.09 -8.51 -3.68
N THR A 162 6.93 -9.45 -3.26
CA THR A 162 6.60 -10.36 -2.16
C THR A 162 6.52 -9.62 -0.82
N THR A 163 7.46 -8.71 -0.57
CA THR A 163 7.43 -7.84 0.61
C THR A 163 6.19 -6.96 0.62
N LEU A 164 5.87 -6.31 -0.50
CA LEU A 164 4.68 -5.45 -0.63
C LEU A 164 3.37 -6.23 -0.41
N LEU A 165 3.30 -7.52 -0.77
CA LEU A 165 2.17 -8.39 -0.45
C LEU A 165 2.00 -8.59 1.06
N SER A 166 3.09 -8.88 1.77
CA SER A 166 3.05 -9.03 3.23
C SER A 166 2.64 -7.74 3.93
N GLU A 167 3.09 -6.59 3.41
CA GLU A 167 2.70 -5.29 3.93
C GLU A 167 1.21 -5.00 3.71
N GLU A 168 0.68 -5.35 2.54
CA GLU A 168 -0.75 -5.25 2.23
C GLU A 168 -1.58 -6.11 3.18
N ASP A 169 -1.21 -7.38 3.38
CA ASP A 169 -1.92 -8.30 4.28
C ASP A 169 -1.93 -7.76 5.71
N TYR A 170 -0.82 -7.23 6.18
CA TYR A 170 -0.74 -6.64 7.51
C TYR A 170 -1.67 -5.44 7.68
N LEU A 171 -1.74 -4.53 6.70
CA LEU A 171 -2.70 -3.41 6.73
C LEU A 171 -4.15 -3.88 6.69
N ARG A 172 -4.45 -4.95 5.94
CA ARG A 172 -5.79 -5.56 5.93
C ARG A 172 -6.17 -6.14 7.28
N GLN A 173 -5.25 -6.81 7.97
CA GLN A 173 -5.49 -7.34 9.32
C GLN A 173 -5.75 -6.21 10.32
N LEU A 174 -4.98 -5.12 10.28
CA LEU A 174 -5.22 -3.94 11.11
C LEU A 174 -6.56 -3.28 10.80
N THR A 175 -6.94 -3.20 9.52
CA THR A 175 -8.24 -2.67 9.10
C THR A 175 -9.40 -3.53 9.66
N LYS A 176 -9.30 -4.86 9.59
CA LYS A 176 -10.30 -5.78 10.17
C LYS A 176 -10.44 -5.57 11.69
N LYS A 177 -9.31 -5.43 12.40
CA LYS A 177 -9.32 -5.15 13.84
C LYS A 177 -10.03 -3.83 14.14
N LEU A 178 -9.69 -2.74 13.41
CA LEU A 178 -10.35 -1.44 13.56
C LEU A 178 -11.85 -1.52 13.28
N MET A 179 -12.27 -2.27 12.25
CA MET A 179 -13.70 -2.47 11.93
C MET A 179 -14.44 -3.18 13.06
N SER A 180 -13.82 -4.22 13.65
CA SER A 180 -14.38 -4.92 14.81
C SER A 180 -14.51 -4.01 16.02
N ASP A 181 -13.49 -3.20 16.31
CA ASP A 181 -13.51 -2.24 17.41
C ASP A 181 -14.56 -1.13 17.18
N ILE A 182 -14.70 -0.63 15.96
CA ILE A 182 -15.74 0.33 15.57
C ILE A 182 -17.14 -0.27 15.78
N GLU A 183 -17.35 -1.52 15.41
CA GLU A 183 -18.64 -2.17 15.59
C GLU A 183 -18.97 -2.31 17.07
N LEU A 184 -18.03 -2.77 17.90
CA LEU A 184 -18.18 -2.80 19.36
C LEU A 184 -18.49 -1.40 19.90
N GLY A 185 -17.71 -0.38 19.50
CA GLY A 185 -17.93 1.00 19.93
C GLY A 185 -19.32 1.53 19.59
N LYS A 186 -19.84 1.24 18.39
CA LYS A 186 -21.19 1.63 17.95
C LYS A 186 -22.29 0.92 18.75
N GLN A 187 -22.11 -0.36 19.03
CA GLN A 187 -23.06 -1.10 19.88
C GLN A 187 -23.02 -0.57 21.32
N MET A 188 -21.83 -0.27 21.86
CA MET A 188 -21.69 0.38 23.17
C MET A 188 -22.37 1.76 23.20
N ASP A 189 -22.17 2.60 22.17
CA ASP A 189 -22.83 3.91 22.04
C ASP A 189 -24.36 3.78 22.15
N ALA A 190 -24.94 2.85 21.38
CA ALA A 190 -26.37 2.59 21.37
C ALA A 190 -26.89 2.07 22.74
N SER A 191 -26.14 1.13 23.37
CA SER A 191 -26.50 0.56 24.66
C SER A 191 -26.39 1.59 25.81
N ILE A 192 -25.33 2.42 25.81
CA ILE A 192 -25.16 3.52 26.79
C ILE A 192 -26.29 4.56 26.63
N GLU A 193 -26.65 4.94 25.40
CA GLU A 193 -27.80 5.86 25.19
C GLU A 193 -29.12 5.26 25.67
N ALA A 194 -29.33 3.95 25.51
CA ALA A 194 -30.51 3.29 26.05
C ALA A 194 -30.53 3.32 27.58
N GLN A 195 -29.39 3.10 28.24
CA GLN A 195 -29.25 3.18 29.68
C GLN A 195 -29.45 4.60 30.19
N ILE A 196 -28.96 5.63 29.49
CA ILE A 196 -29.18 7.05 29.81
C ILE A 196 -30.70 7.34 29.83
N ARG A 197 -31.42 6.94 28.78
CA ARG A 197 -32.90 7.14 28.71
C ARG A 197 -33.63 6.44 29.86
N ASN A 198 -33.21 5.22 30.20
CA ASN A 198 -33.80 4.49 31.35
C ASN A 198 -33.50 5.20 32.67
N ALA A 199 -32.27 5.68 32.87
CA ALA A 199 -31.85 6.40 34.06
C ALA A 199 -32.63 7.73 34.24
N GLU A 200 -32.87 8.46 33.14
CA GLU A 200 -33.69 9.68 33.14
C GLU A 200 -35.15 9.38 33.57
N ILE A 201 -35.74 8.28 33.09
CA ILE A 201 -37.11 7.85 33.47
C ILE A 201 -37.17 7.41 34.94
N GLN A 202 -36.13 6.75 35.44
CA GLN A 202 -36.06 6.26 36.84
C GLN A 202 -35.68 7.35 37.83
N GLY A 203 -35.38 8.58 37.39
CA GLY A 203 -35.00 9.69 38.23
C GLY A 203 -33.63 9.55 38.89
N VAL A 204 -32.70 8.91 38.19
CA VAL A 204 -31.28 8.83 38.58
C VAL A 204 -30.70 10.24 38.66
N GLU A 205 -29.76 10.46 39.56
CA GLU A 205 -29.13 11.76 39.79
C GLU A 205 -28.54 12.34 38.49
N GLN A 206 -28.86 13.61 38.20
CA GLN A 206 -28.45 14.28 36.97
C GLN A 206 -26.91 14.32 36.81
N ALA A 207 -26.20 14.48 37.93
CA ALA A 207 -24.73 14.47 37.91
C ALA A 207 -24.15 13.16 37.36
N LYS A 208 -24.77 12.02 37.61
CA LYS A 208 -24.37 10.73 37.09
C LYS A 208 -24.62 10.65 35.57
N ILE A 209 -25.77 11.11 35.12
CA ILE A 209 -26.15 11.14 33.71
C ILE A 209 -25.19 12.04 32.91
N ASP A 210 -24.87 13.22 33.43
CA ASP A 210 -23.97 14.19 32.82
C ASP A 210 -22.55 13.62 32.74
N TYR A 211 -22.06 12.96 33.80
CA TYR A 211 -20.78 12.27 33.80
C TYR A 211 -20.71 11.21 32.68
N VAL A 212 -21.72 10.35 32.57
CA VAL A 212 -21.73 9.31 31.53
C VAL A 212 -21.75 9.93 30.12
N LYS A 213 -22.47 11.05 29.93
CA LYS A 213 -22.50 11.75 28.63
C LYS A 213 -21.15 12.40 28.29
N GLU A 214 -20.50 13.06 29.22
CA GLU A 214 -19.32 13.88 28.99
C GLU A 214 -18.02 13.08 29.07
N GLU A 215 -17.88 12.19 30.06
CA GLU A 215 -16.62 11.48 30.34
C GLU A 215 -16.57 10.08 29.75
N ILE A 216 -17.71 9.55 29.28
CA ILE A 216 -17.78 8.19 28.70
C ILE A 216 -18.23 8.25 27.24
N LEU A 217 -19.44 8.74 26.98
CA LEU A 217 -20.04 8.66 25.64
C LEU A 217 -19.33 9.56 24.65
N PHE A 218 -18.97 10.77 25.03
CA PHE A 218 -18.26 11.68 24.13
C PHE A 218 -16.86 11.18 23.76
N PRO A 219 -15.99 10.73 24.69
CA PRO A 219 -14.70 10.11 24.33
C PRO A 219 -14.85 8.85 23.49
N LEU A 220 -15.84 7.98 23.76
CA LEU A 220 -16.13 6.80 22.95
C LEU A 220 -16.39 7.18 21.48
N ARG A 221 -17.23 8.19 21.25
CA ARG A 221 -17.54 8.69 19.90
C ARG A 221 -16.31 9.26 19.20
N GLN A 222 -15.44 9.96 19.94
CA GLN A 222 -14.16 10.43 19.39
C GLN A 222 -13.28 9.25 18.95
N ARG A 223 -13.17 8.20 19.78
CA ARG A 223 -12.39 6.99 19.41
C ARG A 223 -12.94 6.28 18.18
N ILE A 224 -14.26 6.18 18.07
CA ILE A 224 -14.90 5.62 16.87
C ILE A 224 -14.50 6.44 15.61
N MET A 225 -14.54 7.77 15.70
CA MET A 225 -14.13 8.63 14.57
C MET A 225 -12.65 8.48 14.24
N ASP A 226 -11.76 8.43 15.24
CA ASP A 226 -10.32 8.23 15.03
C ASP A 226 -10.05 6.89 14.32
N MET A 227 -10.72 5.81 14.72
CA MET A 227 -10.62 4.51 14.08
C MET A 227 -11.14 4.53 12.63
N GLN A 228 -12.26 5.21 12.38
CA GLN A 228 -12.81 5.36 11.02
C GLN A 228 -11.84 6.12 10.11
N GLN A 229 -11.24 7.20 10.59
CA GLN A 229 -10.22 7.93 9.84
C GLN A 229 -8.99 7.06 9.54
N MET A 230 -8.56 6.24 10.52
CA MET A 230 -7.43 5.34 10.32
C MET A 230 -7.71 4.24 9.30
N ILE A 231 -8.95 3.76 9.20
CA ILE A 231 -9.35 2.83 8.12
C ILE A 231 -9.13 3.47 6.76
N VAL A 232 -9.53 4.72 6.56
CA VAL A 232 -9.31 5.43 5.29
C VAL A 232 -7.82 5.53 4.97
N VAL A 233 -6.98 5.86 5.96
CA VAL A 233 -5.52 5.92 5.79
C VAL A 233 -4.96 4.54 5.40
N ASN A 234 -5.40 3.47 6.04
CA ASN A 234 -4.99 2.11 5.70
C ASN A 234 -5.39 1.73 4.27
N GLN A 235 -6.59 2.08 3.82
CA GLN A 235 -7.05 1.80 2.46
C GLN A 235 -6.21 2.55 1.42
N GLN A 236 -5.87 3.81 1.68
CA GLN A 236 -4.95 4.57 0.82
C GLN A 236 -3.57 3.89 0.74
N GLY A 237 -3.06 3.39 1.87
CA GLY A 237 -1.82 2.60 1.92
C GLY A 237 -1.90 1.34 1.05
N ILE A 238 -2.97 0.56 1.18
CA ILE A 238 -3.23 -0.68 0.42
C ILE A 238 -3.28 -0.39 -1.08
N VAL A 239 -4.01 0.64 -1.50
CA VAL A 239 -4.10 1.04 -2.92
C VAL A 239 -2.72 1.45 -3.45
N SER A 240 -1.96 2.22 -2.68
CA SER A 240 -0.61 2.65 -3.07
C SER A 240 0.33 1.44 -3.25
N LEU A 241 0.29 0.45 -2.36
CA LEU A 241 1.04 -0.81 -2.48
C LEU A 241 0.67 -1.56 -3.76
N ASN A 242 -0.62 -1.63 -4.10
CA ASN A 242 -1.09 -2.29 -5.32
C ASN A 242 -0.61 -1.58 -6.59
N VAL A 243 -0.59 -0.25 -6.62
CA VAL A 243 -0.05 0.54 -7.74
C VAL A 243 1.43 0.23 -7.96
N VAL A 244 2.25 0.24 -6.90
CA VAL A 244 3.68 -0.09 -7.00
C VAL A 244 3.90 -1.52 -7.51
N ARG A 245 3.15 -2.49 -6.98
CA ARG A 245 3.25 -3.89 -7.42
C ARG A 245 2.86 -4.08 -8.89
N ARG A 246 1.83 -3.38 -9.37
CA ARG A 246 1.46 -3.40 -10.80
C ARG A 246 2.59 -2.82 -11.66
N ASN A 247 3.16 -1.69 -11.25
CA ASN A 247 4.30 -1.08 -11.93
C ASN A 247 5.50 -2.03 -11.99
N ASN A 248 5.88 -2.65 -10.88
CA ASN A 248 6.96 -3.64 -10.83
C ASN A 248 6.70 -4.81 -11.80
N LYS A 249 5.46 -5.32 -11.85
CA LYS A 249 5.08 -6.40 -12.79
C LYS A 249 5.24 -5.97 -14.26
N GLU A 250 4.86 -4.75 -14.61
CA GLU A 250 5.04 -4.24 -15.98
C GLU A 250 6.51 -4.07 -16.34
N LEU A 251 7.35 -3.60 -15.41
CA LEU A 251 8.81 -3.53 -15.62
C LEU A 251 9.41 -4.92 -15.84
N ILE A 252 9.05 -5.92 -15.02
CA ILE A 252 9.49 -7.31 -15.20
C ILE A 252 9.08 -7.84 -16.58
N ARG A 253 7.84 -7.59 -17.01
CA ARG A 253 7.37 -7.98 -18.35
C ARG A 253 8.14 -7.25 -19.46
N GLY A 254 8.49 -5.98 -19.24
CA GLY A 254 9.33 -5.20 -20.15
C GLY A 254 10.73 -5.79 -20.32
N ILE A 255 11.36 -6.17 -19.21
CA ILE A 255 12.65 -6.85 -19.18
C ILE A 255 12.58 -8.15 -19.98
N ASN A 256 11.66 -9.05 -19.65
CA ASN A 256 11.51 -10.35 -20.30
C ASN A 256 11.28 -10.22 -21.83
N ARG A 257 10.50 -9.23 -22.26
CA ARG A 257 10.32 -8.95 -23.71
C ARG A 257 11.61 -8.47 -24.36
N ALA A 258 12.32 -7.54 -23.70
CA ALA A 258 13.58 -7.01 -24.24
C ALA A 258 14.65 -8.10 -24.37
N GLU A 259 14.78 -8.98 -23.38
CA GLU A 259 15.67 -10.15 -23.41
C GLU A 259 15.33 -11.09 -24.57
N THR A 260 14.05 -11.48 -24.71
CA THR A 260 13.60 -12.38 -25.77
C THR A 260 13.88 -11.81 -27.16
N VAL A 261 13.55 -10.53 -27.38
CA VAL A 261 13.79 -9.87 -28.69
C VAL A 261 15.28 -9.76 -28.98
N THR A 262 16.08 -9.39 -27.95
CA THR A 262 17.53 -9.23 -28.14
C THR A 262 18.23 -10.56 -28.45
N VAL A 263 17.91 -11.61 -27.68
CA VAL A 263 18.48 -12.95 -27.93
C VAL A 263 18.11 -13.44 -29.31
N THR A 264 16.88 -13.17 -29.78
CA THR A 264 16.46 -13.53 -31.13
C THR A 264 17.25 -12.76 -32.21
N ALA A 265 17.41 -11.44 -32.01
CA ALA A 265 18.14 -10.57 -32.95
C ALA A 265 19.64 -10.91 -33.07
N LEU A 266 20.25 -11.42 -31.98
CA LEU A 266 21.67 -11.83 -31.98
C LEU A 266 21.90 -13.22 -32.57
N ARG A 267 20.87 -14.07 -32.70
CA ARG A 267 20.95 -15.42 -33.22
C ARG A 267 20.63 -15.53 -34.72
N THR A 268 20.03 -14.49 -35.32
CA THR A 268 19.71 -14.36 -36.74
C THR A 268 20.84 -13.68 -37.52
#